data_5bf7d7c2fef6718b8c9007986aaf40f8
#
_entry.id   5bf7d7c2fef6718b8c9007986aaf40f8
#
_cell.length_a   1.000
_cell.length_b   1.000
_cell.length_c   1.000
_cell.angle_alpha   90.00
_cell.angle_beta   90.00
_cell.angle_gamma   90.00
#
_symmetry.space_group_name_H-M   'P 1'
#
loop_
_entity.id
_entity.type
_entity.pdbx_description
1 polymer ?
#
loop_
_entity_poly.entity_id
_entity_poly.type
_entity_poly.pdbx_seq_one_letter_code
_entity_poly.pdbx_strand_id
1 'polypeptide(L)'
;MCEKCNKGKYYITTAIAYASGKPHIGNTYEIVLADAIARYKRSQGYDVFFQTGTDEHGQKIELKADEAGITPKQFVDNATGEIKKIWDLMNTSYDKFIRTTDEDHEAQVKKIFKRLYDQGDIYKSSYEGMYCTPCESFWTESQLVDGKCPDCGRECKPAKEEAYFFRMSKYADRLIDYINTHPEFIQPVSRKNEMMNNFLLPGLQDLCVSRTSFTWGIPVDFD
;
A
#
# COMPACT_ATOMS: atom_id res chain seq x y z
N MET A 1 11.96 20.60 -37.32
CA MET A 1 11.49 20.30 -35.94
C MET A 1 10.51 19.16 -36.09
N CYS A 2 10.88 17.98 -35.59
CA CYS A 2 9.94 16.84 -35.57
C CYS A 2 8.81 17.20 -34.62
N GLU A 3 7.61 17.39 -35.11
CA GLU A 3 6.43 17.50 -34.26
C GLU A 3 6.40 16.22 -33.42
N LYS A 4 6.63 16.35 -32.12
CA LYS A 4 6.46 15.24 -31.20
C LYS A 4 5.01 14.78 -31.33
N CYS A 5 4.80 13.65 -31.99
CA CYS A 5 3.48 13.02 -32.02
C CYS A 5 3.02 12.87 -30.58
N ASN A 6 2.13 13.74 -30.12
CA ASN A 6 1.54 13.63 -28.79
C ASN A 6 0.50 12.50 -28.84
N LYS A 7 0.90 11.29 -28.43
CA LYS A 7 0.03 10.12 -28.40
C LYS A 7 -0.88 10.09 -27.15
N GLY A 8 -0.89 11.18 -26.38
CA GLY A 8 -1.68 11.28 -25.16
C GLY A 8 -0.85 10.98 -23.90
N LYS A 9 -1.55 10.94 -22.77
CA LYS A 9 -0.96 10.73 -21.44
C LYS A 9 -0.82 9.25 -21.13
N TYR A 10 0.27 8.90 -20.44
CA TYR A 10 0.50 7.56 -19.91
C TYR A 10 0.96 7.65 -18.46
N TYR A 11 0.18 7.09 -17.54
CA TYR A 11 0.47 7.06 -16.12
C TYR A 11 0.91 5.66 -15.70
N ILE A 12 2.02 5.57 -14.99
CA ILE A 12 2.53 4.30 -14.46
C ILE A 12 3.03 4.49 -13.03
N THR A 13 2.72 3.54 -12.18
CA THR A 13 3.19 3.49 -10.79
C THR A 13 3.81 2.13 -10.48
N THR A 14 4.63 2.09 -9.42
CA THR A 14 5.04 0.86 -8.74
C THR A 14 4.29 0.71 -7.42
N ALA A 15 4.41 -0.44 -6.78
CA ALA A 15 4.27 -0.49 -5.34
C ALA A 15 5.30 0.44 -4.69
N ILE A 16 4.98 0.99 -3.51
CA ILE A 16 5.89 1.85 -2.76
C ILE A 16 6.64 1.03 -1.71
N ALA A 17 7.95 1.23 -1.60
CA ALA A 17 8.78 0.44 -0.71
C ALA A 17 8.49 0.78 0.76
N TYR A 18 8.28 -0.24 1.60
CA TYR A 18 8.12 -0.04 3.04
C TYR A 18 9.44 0.40 3.69
N ALA A 19 9.45 1.59 4.27
CA ALA A 19 10.66 2.26 4.80
C ALA A 19 11.16 1.63 6.13
N SER A 20 10.96 0.35 6.34
CA SER A 20 11.39 -0.38 7.53
C SER A 20 12.79 -1.00 7.42
N GLY A 21 13.46 -0.83 6.30
CA GLY A 21 14.80 -1.38 6.03
C GLY A 21 15.28 -1.08 4.62
N LYS A 22 16.47 -1.62 4.30
CA LYS A 22 17.03 -1.49 2.95
C LYS A 22 16.22 -2.30 1.94
N PRO A 23 15.97 -1.77 0.73
CA PRO A 23 15.31 -2.52 -0.32
C PRO A 23 16.18 -3.71 -0.77
N HIS A 24 15.53 -4.78 -1.17
CA HIS A 24 16.16 -5.97 -1.73
C HIS A 24 15.91 -6.07 -3.24
N ILE A 25 16.49 -7.06 -3.89
CA ILE A 25 16.42 -7.24 -5.35
C ILE A 25 14.97 -7.34 -5.88
N GLY A 26 14.02 -7.83 -5.09
CA GLY A 26 12.61 -7.85 -5.48
C GLY A 26 12.02 -6.45 -5.67
N ASN A 27 12.37 -5.50 -4.79
CA ASN A 27 11.95 -4.10 -4.93
C ASN A 27 12.62 -3.43 -6.15
N THR A 28 13.93 -3.72 -6.39
CA THR A 28 14.64 -3.17 -7.56
C THR A 28 14.14 -3.75 -8.87
N TYR A 29 13.72 -5.01 -8.90
CA TYR A 29 13.14 -5.63 -10.09
C TYR A 29 11.89 -4.89 -10.55
N GLU A 30 10.97 -4.60 -9.65
CA GLU A 30 9.72 -3.90 -9.95
C GLU A 30 9.96 -2.49 -10.47
N ILE A 31 10.84 -1.72 -9.82
CA ILE A 31 11.13 -0.34 -10.24
C ILE A 31 11.79 -0.30 -11.62
N VAL A 32 12.72 -1.21 -11.91
CA VAL A 32 13.38 -1.29 -13.22
C VAL A 32 12.40 -1.71 -14.31
N LEU A 33 11.47 -2.62 -14.02
CA LEU A 33 10.44 -3.04 -14.97
C LEU A 33 9.51 -1.85 -15.32
N ALA A 34 9.05 -1.11 -14.33
CA ALA A 34 8.22 0.06 -14.57
C ALA A 34 8.99 1.17 -15.31
N ASP A 35 10.26 1.40 -14.97
CA ASP A 35 11.12 2.36 -15.67
C ASP A 35 11.35 1.99 -17.15
N ALA A 36 11.55 0.72 -17.46
CA ALA A 36 11.67 0.25 -18.84
C ALA A 36 10.40 0.55 -19.65
N ILE A 37 9.22 0.33 -19.06
CA ILE A 37 7.93 0.66 -19.69
C ILE A 37 7.78 2.17 -19.87
N ALA A 38 8.10 2.95 -18.84
CA ALA A 38 8.02 4.40 -18.89
C ALA A 38 8.91 4.99 -20.00
N ARG A 39 10.17 4.54 -20.08
CA ARG A 39 11.13 4.94 -21.16
C ARG A 39 10.62 4.53 -22.53
N TYR A 40 10.12 3.32 -22.68
CA TYR A 40 9.55 2.86 -23.93
C TYR A 40 8.36 3.73 -24.37
N LYS A 41 7.46 4.04 -23.47
CA LYS A 41 6.31 4.92 -23.78
C LYS A 41 6.74 6.35 -24.14
N ARG A 42 7.75 6.91 -23.44
CA ARG A 42 8.35 8.20 -23.80
C ARG A 42 8.95 8.18 -25.20
N SER A 43 9.67 7.10 -25.55
CA SER A 43 10.26 6.95 -26.91
C SER A 43 9.19 6.87 -28.01
N GLN A 44 7.99 6.40 -27.67
CA GLN A 44 6.86 6.36 -28.60
C GLN A 44 6.11 7.69 -28.71
N GLY A 45 6.47 8.72 -27.92
CA GLY A 45 5.84 10.05 -27.97
C GLY A 45 4.65 10.22 -27.02
N TYR A 46 4.49 9.39 -26.00
CA TYR A 46 3.54 9.62 -24.90
C TYR A 46 4.07 10.66 -23.92
N ASP A 47 3.17 11.42 -23.33
CA ASP A 47 3.41 12.24 -22.14
C ASP A 47 3.30 11.33 -20.92
N VAL A 48 4.46 10.86 -20.42
CA VAL A 48 4.53 9.85 -19.37
C VAL A 48 4.72 10.50 -18.01
N PHE A 49 3.87 10.13 -17.04
CA PHE A 49 4.09 10.41 -15.64
C PHE A 49 4.34 9.08 -14.89
N PHE A 50 5.56 8.91 -14.42
CA PHE A 50 6.00 7.73 -13.66
C PHE A 50 6.19 8.09 -12.20
N GLN A 51 5.42 7.43 -11.31
CA GLN A 51 5.48 7.64 -9.87
C GLN A 51 5.89 6.37 -9.13
N THR A 52 6.79 6.53 -8.17
CA THR A 52 7.16 5.55 -7.16
C THR A 52 7.20 6.22 -5.80
N GLY A 53 7.64 5.54 -4.74
CA GLY A 53 7.71 6.16 -3.42
C GLY A 53 8.05 5.22 -2.29
N THR A 54 7.75 5.68 -1.07
CA THR A 54 7.92 4.94 0.18
C THR A 54 6.66 4.94 1.02
N ASP A 55 6.38 3.78 1.62
CA ASP A 55 5.37 3.59 2.68
C ASP A 55 6.07 3.75 4.03
N GLU A 56 5.62 4.73 4.84
CA GLU A 56 6.41 5.25 5.96
C GLU A 56 5.69 5.24 7.31
N HIS A 57 4.42 4.81 7.36
CA HIS A 57 3.65 4.73 8.60
C HIS A 57 3.63 3.30 9.18
N GLY A 58 3.11 3.18 10.39
CA GLY A 58 2.84 1.89 11.04
C GLY A 58 3.68 1.60 12.26
N GLN A 59 3.20 0.67 13.08
CA GLN A 59 3.79 0.29 14.36
C GLN A 59 5.24 -0.21 14.24
N LYS A 60 5.54 -0.93 13.17
CA LYS A 60 6.88 -1.47 12.95
C LYS A 60 7.94 -0.37 12.76
N ILE A 61 7.57 0.75 12.14
CA ILE A 61 8.43 1.93 12.01
C ILE A 61 8.65 2.58 13.38
N GLU A 62 7.57 2.78 14.14
CA GLU A 62 7.62 3.36 15.48
C GLU A 62 8.56 2.56 16.40
N LEU A 63 8.38 1.23 16.47
CA LEU A 63 9.24 0.35 17.25
C LEU A 63 10.72 0.39 16.84
N LYS A 64 11.01 0.42 15.54
CA LYS A 64 12.39 0.51 15.06
C LYS A 64 13.03 1.86 15.32
N ALA A 65 12.27 2.92 15.28
CA ALA A 65 12.75 4.26 15.65
C ALA A 65 13.09 4.32 17.13
N ASP A 66 12.24 3.75 17.99
CA ASP A 66 12.47 3.65 19.44
C ASP A 66 13.73 2.82 19.75
N GLU A 67 13.88 1.66 19.10
CA GLU A 67 15.09 0.81 19.23
C GLU A 67 16.37 1.56 18.80
N ALA A 68 16.27 2.45 17.81
CA ALA A 68 17.38 3.27 17.33
C ALA A 68 17.58 4.56 18.14
N GLY A 69 16.69 4.88 19.09
CA GLY A 69 16.76 6.09 19.92
C GLY A 69 16.54 7.39 19.13
N ILE A 70 15.77 7.34 18.04
CA ILE A 70 15.43 8.49 17.19
C ILE A 70 13.93 8.58 16.95
N THR A 71 13.46 9.71 16.42
CA THR A 71 12.04 9.85 16.08
C THR A 71 11.66 9.00 14.85
N PRO A 72 10.38 8.54 14.74
CA PRO A 72 9.90 7.84 13.54
C PRO A 72 10.17 8.64 12.26
N LYS A 73 10.00 9.96 12.29
CA LYS A 73 10.28 10.83 11.14
C LYS A 73 11.76 10.77 10.72
N GLN A 74 12.69 10.85 11.68
CA GLN A 74 14.12 10.72 11.39
C GLN A 74 14.47 9.34 10.84
N PHE A 75 13.83 8.29 11.38
CA PHE A 75 14.03 6.93 10.91
C PHE A 75 13.64 6.78 9.43
N VAL A 76 12.43 7.22 9.06
CA VAL A 76 11.98 7.12 7.67
C VAL A 76 12.71 8.07 6.72
N ASP A 77 13.17 9.23 7.19
CA ASP A 77 14.01 10.13 6.38
C ASP A 77 15.33 9.45 6.00
N ASN A 78 15.96 8.76 6.94
CA ASN A 78 17.18 7.98 6.70
C ASN A 78 16.91 6.81 5.74
N ALA A 79 15.88 6.02 6.01
CA ALA A 79 15.53 4.87 5.18
C ALA A 79 15.18 5.27 3.74
N THR A 80 14.36 6.31 3.57
CA THR A 80 13.99 6.85 2.26
C THR A 80 15.20 7.40 1.51
N GLY A 81 16.14 8.06 2.23
CA GLY A 81 17.41 8.50 1.64
C GLY A 81 18.20 7.34 1.04
N GLU A 82 18.29 6.22 1.74
CA GLU A 82 18.97 5.01 1.23
C GLU A 82 18.22 4.36 0.05
N ILE A 83 16.89 4.33 0.10
CA ILE A 83 16.06 3.82 -1.00
C ILE A 83 16.29 4.67 -2.27
N LYS A 84 16.24 5.99 -2.16
CA LYS A 84 16.49 6.90 -3.28
C LYS A 84 17.86 6.68 -3.91
N LYS A 85 18.92 6.52 -3.10
CA LYS A 85 20.27 6.23 -3.61
C LYS A 85 20.31 4.95 -4.45
N ILE A 86 19.53 3.93 -4.07
CA ILE A 86 19.46 2.68 -4.84
C ILE A 86 18.67 2.89 -6.14
N TRP A 87 17.56 3.64 -6.12
CA TRP A 87 16.83 4.00 -7.33
C TRP A 87 17.67 4.83 -8.30
N ASP A 88 18.47 5.76 -7.77
CA ASP A 88 19.42 6.56 -8.57
C ASP A 88 20.54 5.70 -9.17
N LEU A 89 21.07 4.73 -8.39
CA LEU A 89 22.03 3.74 -8.89
C LEU A 89 21.48 2.91 -10.04
N MET A 90 20.18 2.59 -9.99
CA MET A 90 19.46 1.88 -11.08
C MET A 90 19.11 2.81 -12.26
N ASN A 91 19.48 4.10 -12.18
CA ASN A 91 19.19 5.12 -13.19
C ASN A 91 17.70 5.20 -13.53
N THR A 92 16.83 5.08 -12.53
CA THR A 92 15.37 5.15 -12.72
C THR A 92 14.91 6.56 -13.04
N SER A 93 13.94 6.69 -13.95
CA SER A 93 13.49 7.96 -14.51
C SER A 93 12.10 8.37 -14.00
N TYR A 94 11.81 8.13 -12.71
CA TYR A 94 10.55 8.57 -12.11
C TYR A 94 10.40 10.10 -12.13
N ASP A 95 9.18 10.56 -12.34
CA ASP A 95 8.83 11.98 -12.34
C ASP A 95 8.45 12.45 -10.93
N LYS A 96 7.84 11.58 -10.11
CA LYS A 96 7.52 11.85 -8.71
C LYS A 96 7.93 10.68 -7.82
N PHE A 97 8.56 11.03 -6.70
CA PHE A 97 8.76 10.13 -5.57
C PHE A 97 7.84 10.59 -4.44
N ILE A 98 6.75 9.83 -4.20
CA ILE A 98 5.79 10.12 -3.14
C ILE A 98 6.24 9.50 -1.82
N ARG A 99 6.07 10.20 -0.73
CA ARG A 99 6.20 9.68 0.63
C ARG A 99 4.84 9.69 1.28
N THR A 100 4.47 8.64 2.00
CA THR A 100 3.18 8.65 2.71
C THR A 100 3.15 9.65 3.88
N THR A 101 4.31 10.21 4.25
CA THR A 101 4.48 11.32 5.21
C THR A 101 4.53 12.70 4.55
N ASP A 102 4.33 12.82 3.24
CA ASP A 102 4.21 14.13 2.58
C ASP A 102 2.88 14.78 2.98
N GLU A 103 2.89 16.07 3.29
CA GLU A 103 1.71 16.82 3.77
C GLU A 103 0.54 16.78 2.78
N ASP A 104 0.82 16.84 1.48
CA ASP A 104 -0.20 16.75 0.43
C ASP A 104 -0.84 15.35 0.38
N HIS A 105 -0.06 14.29 0.62
CA HIS A 105 -0.56 12.94 0.72
C HIS A 105 -1.46 12.77 1.95
N GLU A 106 -0.99 13.18 3.13
CA GLU A 106 -1.76 13.08 4.37
C GLU A 106 -3.10 13.85 4.29
N ALA A 107 -3.06 15.06 3.75
CA ALA A 107 -4.27 15.86 3.54
C ALA A 107 -5.26 15.17 2.60
N GLN A 108 -4.77 14.54 1.54
CA GLN A 108 -5.62 13.81 0.60
C GLN A 108 -6.21 12.53 1.23
N VAL A 109 -5.43 11.80 2.02
CA VAL A 109 -5.89 10.61 2.76
C VAL A 109 -7.00 10.99 3.74
N LYS A 110 -6.82 12.03 4.55
CA LYS A 110 -7.84 12.55 5.48
C LYS A 110 -9.15 12.88 4.75
N LYS A 111 -9.04 13.59 3.62
CA LYS A 111 -10.20 13.97 2.80
C LYS A 111 -10.96 12.75 2.26
N ILE A 112 -10.25 11.73 1.76
CA ILE A 112 -10.87 10.51 1.23
C ILE A 112 -11.49 9.71 2.37
N PHE A 113 -10.78 9.55 3.48
CA PHE A 113 -11.26 8.83 4.66
C PHE A 113 -12.57 9.44 5.19
N LYS A 114 -12.58 10.77 5.39
CA LYS A 114 -13.78 11.51 5.82
C LYS A 114 -14.95 11.33 4.85
N ARG A 115 -14.68 11.40 3.55
CA ARG A 115 -15.71 11.18 2.52
C ARG A 115 -16.33 9.78 2.61
N LEU A 116 -15.49 8.75 2.74
CA LEU A 116 -15.97 7.36 2.86
C LEU A 116 -16.74 7.14 4.17
N TYR A 117 -16.33 7.80 5.25
CA TYR A 117 -17.04 7.80 6.52
C TYR A 117 -18.42 8.44 6.37
N ASP A 118 -18.52 9.63 5.78
CA ASP A 118 -19.79 10.33 5.56
C ASP A 118 -20.74 9.56 4.62
N GLN A 119 -20.21 8.75 3.72
CA GLN A 119 -20.99 7.86 2.85
C GLN A 119 -21.44 6.57 3.55
N GLY A 120 -20.98 6.30 4.77
CA GLY A 120 -21.23 5.06 5.51
C GLY A 120 -20.45 3.85 4.99
N ASP A 121 -19.43 4.08 4.17
CA ASP A 121 -18.51 3.04 3.68
C ASP A 121 -17.38 2.77 4.68
N ILE A 122 -17.10 3.70 5.58
CA ILE A 122 -16.27 3.50 6.77
C ILE A 122 -17.17 3.62 8.00
N TYR A 123 -16.99 2.72 8.97
CA TYR A 123 -17.76 2.68 10.21
C TYR A 123 -16.86 2.29 11.39
N LYS A 124 -17.22 2.75 12.57
CA LYS A 124 -16.52 2.45 13.82
C LYS A 124 -16.99 1.11 14.39
N SER A 125 -16.06 0.28 14.80
CA SER A 125 -16.34 -1.00 15.44
C SER A 125 -15.18 -1.36 16.37
N SER A 126 -15.36 -2.42 17.17
CA SER A 126 -14.27 -3.01 17.94
C SER A 126 -13.76 -4.26 17.23
N TYR A 127 -12.45 -4.39 17.15
CA TYR A 127 -11.81 -5.61 16.72
C TYR A 127 -11.24 -6.35 17.93
N GLU A 128 -11.48 -7.64 18.00
CA GLU A 128 -10.88 -8.53 18.97
C GLU A 128 -10.33 -9.75 18.22
N GLY A 129 -9.04 -10.01 18.37
CA GLY A 129 -8.39 -11.10 17.65
C GLY A 129 -6.91 -11.21 17.97
N MET A 130 -6.21 -12.04 17.22
CA MET A 130 -4.78 -12.30 17.37
C MET A 130 -3.99 -11.41 16.41
N TYR A 131 -3.19 -10.50 16.92
CA TYR A 131 -2.42 -9.53 16.15
C TYR A 131 -0.98 -9.98 15.92
N CYS A 132 -0.56 -9.97 14.67
CA CYS A 132 0.83 -10.16 14.27
C CYS A 132 1.51 -8.82 14.01
N THR A 133 2.34 -8.35 14.94
CA THR A 133 3.05 -7.07 14.79
C THR A 133 3.97 -7.01 13.56
N PRO A 134 4.74 -8.08 13.20
CA PRO A 134 5.59 -8.02 12.01
C PRO A 134 4.87 -7.92 10.67
N CYS A 135 3.64 -8.49 10.58
CA CYS A 135 2.80 -8.44 9.38
C CYS A 135 1.77 -7.32 9.43
N GLU A 136 1.63 -6.68 10.61
CA GLU A 136 0.61 -5.66 10.89
C GLU A 136 -0.82 -6.14 10.57
N SER A 137 -1.08 -7.43 10.81
CA SER A 137 -2.30 -8.13 10.43
C SER A 137 -2.99 -8.76 11.64
N PHE A 138 -4.32 -8.72 11.62
CA PHE A 138 -5.17 -9.44 12.56
C PHE A 138 -5.62 -10.78 11.99
N TRP A 139 -5.73 -11.74 12.88
CA TRP A 139 -6.18 -13.10 12.59
C TRP A 139 -7.20 -13.54 13.62
N THR A 140 -8.18 -14.31 13.21
CA THR A 140 -8.98 -15.08 14.17
C THR A 140 -8.16 -16.26 14.69
N GLU A 141 -8.51 -16.79 15.85
CA GLU A 141 -7.82 -17.98 16.39
C GLU A 141 -7.84 -19.16 15.38
N SER A 142 -8.93 -19.31 14.65
CA SER A 142 -9.10 -20.37 13.64
C SER A 142 -8.23 -20.19 12.38
N GLN A 143 -7.73 -18.99 12.13
CA GLN A 143 -6.84 -18.69 10.99
C GLN A 143 -5.36 -18.90 11.34
N LEU A 144 -5.03 -19.02 12.62
CA LEU A 144 -3.67 -19.28 13.03
C LEU A 144 -3.23 -20.71 12.63
N VAL A 145 -1.98 -20.84 12.22
CA VAL A 145 -1.34 -22.13 11.95
C VAL A 145 -0.45 -22.47 13.16
N ASP A 146 -0.79 -23.51 13.90
CA ASP A 146 -0.12 -23.89 15.14
C ASP A 146 0.00 -22.74 16.16
N GLY A 147 -1.05 -21.91 16.26
CA GLY A 147 -1.08 -20.74 17.15
C GLY A 147 -0.25 -19.53 16.67
N LYS A 148 0.26 -19.58 15.43
CA LYS A 148 1.14 -18.56 14.83
C LYS A 148 0.52 -17.93 13.60
N CYS A 149 1.09 -16.78 13.24
CA CYS A 149 0.70 -16.05 12.03
C CYS A 149 0.85 -16.92 10.77
N PRO A 150 -0.19 -17.08 9.95
CA PRO A 150 -0.12 -17.89 8.74
C PRO A 150 0.84 -17.33 7.68
N ASP A 151 1.08 -16.00 7.68
CA ASP A 151 1.95 -15.37 6.68
C ASP A 151 3.44 -15.47 7.03
N CYS A 152 3.81 -15.30 8.30
CA CYS A 152 5.22 -15.22 8.69
C CYS A 152 5.67 -16.23 9.74
N GLY A 153 4.76 -17.05 10.28
CA GLY A 153 5.05 -18.08 11.28
C GLY A 153 5.43 -17.56 12.68
N ARG A 154 5.29 -16.25 12.95
CA ARG A 154 5.61 -15.65 14.24
C ARG A 154 4.41 -15.67 15.19
N GLU A 155 4.68 -15.53 16.48
CA GLU A 155 3.64 -15.46 17.49
C GLU A 155 2.74 -14.25 17.30
N CYS A 156 1.43 -14.47 17.46
CA CYS A 156 0.42 -13.42 17.51
C CYS A 156 0.02 -13.16 18.96
N LYS A 157 -0.33 -11.92 19.27
CA LYS A 157 -0.78 -11.52 20.61
C LYS A 157 -2.26 -11.18 20.58
N PRO A 158 -3.04 -11.53 21.64
CA PRO A 158 -4.40 -11.04 21.75
C PRO A 158 -4.42 -9.51 21.72
N ALA A 159 -5.27 -8.94 20.90
CA ALA A 159 -5.48 -7.51 20.83
C ALA A 159 -6.97 -7.21 20.68
N LYS A 160 -7.40 -6.18 21.41
CA LYS A 160 -8.75 -5.62 21.31
C LYS A 160 -8.61 -4.12 21.25
N GLU A 161 -9.11 -3.54 20.18
CA GLU A 161 -9.11 -2.09 20.01
C GLU A 161 -10.35 -1.62 19.26
N GLU A 162 -10.77 -0.39 19.54
CA GLU A 162 -11.74 0.32 18.73
C GLU A 162 -11.04 0.79 17.46
N ALA A 163 -11.66 0.56 16.31
CA ALA A 163 -11.08 0.88 15.03
C ALA A 163 -12.14 1.21 13.99
N TYR A 164 -11.73 1.86 12.91
CA TYR A 164 -12.55 2.06 11.75
C TYR A 164 -12.39 0.90 10.76
N PHE A 165 -13.50 0.50 10.15
CA PHE A 165 -13.59 -0.55 9.17
C PHE A 165 -14.14 -0.01 7.86
N PHE A 166 -13.51 -0.38 6.75
CA PHE A 166 -14.03 -0.12 5.42
C PHE A 166 -14.91 -1.29 4.97
N ARG A 167 -16.13 -1.00 4.54
CA ARG A 167 -17.11 -1.99 4.03
C ARG A 167 -16.68 -2.54 2.67
N MET A 168 -15.54 -3.20 2.62
CA MET A 168 -15.00 -3.78 1.39
C MET A 168 -15.93 -4.85 0.82
N SER A 169 -16.63 -5.59 1.70
CA SER A 169 -17.65 -6.59 1.33
C SER A 169 -18.74 -6.03 0.41
N LYS A 170 -19.15 -4.78 0.59
CA LYS A 170 -20.14 -4.08 -0.25
C LYS A 170 -19.76 -4.00 -1.72
N TYR A 171 -18.46 -4.07 -2.03
CA TYR A 171 -17.93 -3.82 -3.36
C TYR A 171 -17.62 -5.10 -4.16
N ALA A 172 -17.73 -6.29 -3.56
CA ALA A 172 -17.33 -7.55 -4.17
C ALA A 172 -18.03 -7.81 -5.51
N ASP A 173 -19.36 -7.75 -5.55
CA ASP A 173 -20.13 -8.03 -6.77
C ASP A 173 -19.81 -7.05 -7.90
N ARG A 174 -19.64 -5.76 -7.56
CA ARG A 174 -19.27 -4.73 -8.55
C ARG A 174 -17.87 -4.93 -9.12
N LEU A 175 -16.93 -5.39 -8.28
CA LEU A 175 -15.56 -5.71 -8.72
C LEU A 175 -15.55 -6.95 -9.62
N ILE A 176 -16.32 -8.00 -9.26
CA ILE A 176 -16.47 -9.21 -10.06
C ILE A 176 -17.01 -8.87 -11.46
N ASP A 177 -18.10 -8.09 -11.51
CA ASP A 177 -18.71 -7.67 -12.77
C ASP A 177 -17.73 -6.84 -13.61
N TYR A 178 -17.06 -5.85 -12.98
CA TYR A 178 -16.09 -5.00 -13.65
C TYR A 178 -14.91 -5.80 -14.24
N ILE A 179 -14.33 -6.70 -13.46
CA ILE A 179 -13.19 -7.54 -13.90
C ILE A 179 -13.59 -8.48 -15.04
N ASN A 180 -14.84 -8.98 -15.02
CA ASN A 180 -15.33 -9.86 -16.08
C ASN A 180 -15.66 -9.11 -17.38
N THR A 181 -16.10 -7.87 -17.27
CA THR A 181 -16.41 -7.02 -18.44
C THR A 181 -15.19 -6.24 -18.98
N HIS A 182 -14.09 -6.18 -18.21
CA HIS A 182 -12.84 -5.48 -18.57
C HIS A 182 -11.63 -6.43 -18.43
N PRO A 183 -11.44 -7.35 -19.40
CA PRO A 183 -10.41 -8.39 -19.30
C PRO A 183 -8.97 -7.84 -19.24
N GLU A 184 -8.75 -6.59 -19.66
CA GLU A 184 -7.47 -5.89 -19.60
C GLU A 184 -7.15 -5.32 -18.21
N PHE A 185 -8.12 -5.26 -17.29
CA PHE A 185 -7.99 -4.60 -15.99
C PHE A 185 -6.96 -5.27 -15.08
N ILE A 186 -6.91 -6.61 -15.07
CA ILE A 186 -5.91 -7.37 -14.32
C ILE A 186 -5.10 -8.25 -15.28
N GLN A 187 -3.80 -8.00 -15.36
CA GLN A 187 -2.86 -8.73 -16.20
C GLN A 187 -1.68 -9.25 -15.37
N PRO A 188 -1.11 -10.42 -15.70
CA PRO A 188 -1.59 -11.42 -16.66
C PRO A 188 -2.84 -12.18 -16.15
N VAL A 189 -3.46 -12.97 -16.98
CA VAL A 189 -4.68 -13.74 -16.65
C VAL A 189 -4.52 -14.60 -15.39
N SER A 190 -3.30 -15.13 -15.11
CA SER A 190 -3.02 -15.87 -13.88
C SER A 190 -3.27 -15.05 -12.63
N ARG A 191 -2.97 -13.74 -12.65
CA ARG A 191 -3.23 -12.83 -11.52
C ARG A 191 -4.73 -12.47 -11.41
N LYS A 192 -5.41 -12.32 -12.54
CA LYS A 192 -6.87 -12.21 -12.54
C LYS A 192 -7.50 -13.43 -11.84
N ASN A 193 -7.11 -14.63 -12.23
CA ASN A 193 -7.66 -15.85 -11.65
C ASN A 193 -7.36 -15.98 -10.15
N GLU A 194 -6.17 -15.61 -9.72
CA GLU A 194 -5.78 -15.57 -8.32
C GLU A 194 -6.67 -14.61 -7.51
N MET A 195 -6.86 -13.39 -7.98
CA MET A 195 -7.71 -12.39 -7.32
C MET A 195 -9.18 -12.85 -7.27
N MET A 196 -9.69 -13.40 -8.38
CA MET A 196 -11.07 -13.89 -8.44
C MET A 196 -11.28 -15.06 -7.48
N ASN A 197 -10.45 -16.10 -7.56
CA ASN A 197 -10.69 -17.36 -6.85
C ASN A 197 -10.35 -17.29 -5.36
N ASN A 198 -9.31 -16.54 -4.98
CA ASN A 198 -8.83 -16.53 -3.61
C ASN A 198 -9.48 -15.44 -2.75
N PHE A 199 -10.00 -14.37 -3.38
CA PHE A 199 -10.50 -13.21 -2.64
C PHE A 199 -11.94 -12.84 -2.98
N LEU A 200 -12.28 -12.67 -4.26
CA LEU A 200 -13.57 -12.11 -4.65
C LEU A 200 -14.71 -13.12 -4.58
N LEU A 201 -14.54 -14.31 -5.16
CA LEU A 201 -15.59 -15.34 -5.18
C LEU A 201 -15.90 -15.95 -3.81
N PRO A 202 -14.92 -16.14 -2.90
CA PRO A 202 -15.21 -16.53 -1.52
C PRO A 202 -15.93 -15.45 -0.70
N GLY A 203 -15.93 -14.21 -1.18
CA GLY A 203 -16.49 -13.03 -0.51
C GLY A 203 -15.42 -12.20 0.21
N LEU A 204 -15.47 -10.87 -0.03
CA LEU A 204 -14.58 -9.93 0.65
C LEU A 204 -15.03 -9.71 2.10
N GLN A 205 -14.07 -9.62 3.00
CA GLN A 205 -14.29 -9.20 4.38
C GLN A 205 -14.08 -7.69 4.51
N ASP A 206 -14.77 -7.07 5.47
CA ASP A 206 -14.54 -5.66 5.79
C ASP A 206 -13.13 -5.48 6.36
N LEU A 207 -12.44 -4.42 5.94
CA LEU A 207 -11.04 -4.19 6.24
C LEU A 207 -10.87 -3.16 7.36
N CYS A 208 -10.12 -3.51 8.40
CA CYS A 208 -9.69 -2.56 9.42
C CYS A 208 -8.75 -1.51 8.79
N VAL A 209 -9.11 -0.24 8.91
CA VAL A 209 -8.39 0.88 8.24
C VAL A 209 -7.85 1.93 9.22
N SER A 210 -7.95 1.68 10.52
CA SER A 210 -7.33 2.53 11.54
C SER A 210 -6.78 1.69 12.70
N ARG A 211 -5.94 2.31 13.51
CA ARG A 211 -5.35 1.70 14.69
C ARG A 211 -5.30 2.71 15.83
N THR A 212 -5.41 2.22 17.06
CA THR A 212 -5.26 3.02 18.29
C THR A 212 -4.05 2.60 19.12
N SER A 213 -3.42 1.48 18.77
CA SER A 213 -2.30 0.89 19.53
C SER A 213 -0.94 1.55 19.29
N PHE A 214 -0.83 2.48 18.34
CA PHE A 214 0.38 3.25 18.05
C PHE A 214 0.02 4.63 17.50
N THR A 215 1.00 5.56 17.49
CA THR A 215 0.77 6.97 17.15
C THR A 215 1.36 7.38 15.80
N TRP A 216 2.31 6.62 15.26
CA TRP A 216 2.94 6.92 13.99
C TRP A 216 2.04 6.54 12.80
N GLY A 217 1.10 7.43 12.51
CA GLY A 217 0.09 7.31 11.46
C GLY A 217 -0.54 8.65 11.13
N ILE A 218 -1.48 8.66 10.20
CA ILE A 218 -2.26 9.85 9.84
C ILE A 218 -3.43 9.97 10.83
N PRO A 219 -3.50 11.02 11.65
CA PRO A 219 -4.57 11.15 12.64
C PRO A 219 -5.93 11.36 11.97
N VAL A 220 -6.96 10.72 12.53
CA VAL A 220 -8.36 10.99 12.21
C VAL A 220 -8.76 12.23 13.01
N ASP A 221 -9.13 13.30 12.31
CA ASP A 221 -9.33 14.63 12.89
C ASP A 221 -10.80 15.03 13.12
N PHE A 222 -11.72 14.10 12.94
CA PHE A 222 -13.16 14.34 13.09
C PHE A 222 -13.82 13.46 14.18
N ASP A 223 -13.04 12.70 14.95
CA ASP A 223 -13.51 11.79 16.01
C ASP A 223 -12.59 11.83 17.24
#